data_0fbe2632fb20b0b2ee2dcfaba4d08a21
#
_entry.id   0fbe2632fb20b0b2ee2dcfaba4d08a21
#
_cell.length_a   1.000
_cell.length_b   1.000
_cell.length_c   1.000
_cell.angle_alpha   90.00
_cell.angle_beta   90.00
_cell.angle_gamma   90.00
#
_symmetry.space_group_name_H-M   'P 1'
#
loop_
_entity.id
_entity.type
_entity.pdbx_description
1 polymer ?
#
loop_
_entity_poly.entity_id
_entity_poly.type
_entity_poly.pdbx_seq_one_letter_code
_entity_poly.pdbx_strand_id
1 'polypeptide(L)'
;MLAKFVAYFITNSNAILTDAAESIVNVIASAFAFYSIYLTTLPKDENHPYGHGKVEFFSAFVEGVLIGVAGLIIIFKSSYDLFYPKEIKQLFDGAIIIAATGIINLIIGFYLIRTGKRHRSLTLEADGKHLLTDSVSSAGLVAGIFVIYYTQMLWLDSVISIALGCYIVFNGYKLTRRSVGGLMDESNIELVKDIVVILQENRQDSWIDVHNLRAQQYGADLHIDCHVTLPYYFDLNTVHQEISNIDKTINVSGSHQTELFIHADPCLPACCNYCKMPNCHVRQEEFKGEIVWNMENVTKNQKHFDQ
;
A
#
# COMPACT_ATOMS: atom_id res chain seq x y z
N MET A 1 10.02 18.12 -15.41
CA MET A 1 11.40 18.09 -14.87
C MET A 1 12.28 19.20 -15.44
N LEU A 2 12.69 19.21 -16.72
CA LEU A 2 13.63 20.21 -17.26
C LEU A 2 13.22 21.67 -16.99
N ALA A 3 11.96 22.03 -17.18
CA ALA A 3 11.48 23.39 -16.90
C ALA A 3 11.66 23.83 -15.43
N LYS A 4 11.50 22.91 -14.47
CA LYS A 4 11.71 23.20 -13.05
C LYS A 4 13.19 23.46 -12.73
N PHE A 5 14.11 22.74 -13.37
CA PHE A 5 15.55 23.04 -13.25
C PHE A 5 15.92 24.37 -13.91
N VAL A 6 15.35 24.72 -15.06
CA VAL A 6 15.53 26.05 -15.65
C VAL A 6 15.04 27.14 -14.66
N ALA A 7 13.88 26.95 -14.04
CA ALA A 7 13.39 27.86 -13.00
C ALA A 7 14.38 27.99 -11.82
N TYR A 8 14.95 26.87 -11.35
CA TYR A 8 15.97 26.91 -10.29
C TYR A 8 17.23 27.67 -10.70
N PHE A 9 17.79 27.41 -11.88
CA PHE A 9 19.01 28.10 -12.35
C PHE A 9 18.80 29.60 -12.58
N ILE A 10 17.59 30.03 -12.94
CA ILE A 10 17.24 31.43 -13.10
C ILE A 10 17.07 32.12 -11.74
N THR A 11 16.46 31.43 -10.76
CA THR A 11 16.06 32.03 -9.48
C THR A 11 17.03 31.83 -8.34
N ASN A 12 17.81 30.74 -8.35
CA ASN A 12 18.59 30.24 -7.20
C ASN A 12 17.75 29.96 -5.93
N SER A 13 16.43 29.79 -6.06
CA SER A 13 15.54 29.49 -4.92
C SER A 13 15.65 28.01 -4.49
N ASN A 14 15.87 27.78 -3.21
CA ASN A 14 15.90 26.44 -2.63
C ASN A 14 14.52 25.76 -2.68
N ALA A 15 13.46 26.53 -2.53
CA ALA A 15 12.11 26.03 -2.62
C ALA A 15 11.81 25.49 -4.04
N ILE A 16 12.28 26.18 -5.09
CA ILE A 16 12.16 25.68 -6.48
C ILE A 16 13.07 24.47 -6.72
N LEU A 17 14.28 24.45 -6.11
CA LEU A 17 15.15 23.27 -6.19
C LEU A 17 14.49 22.02 -5.59
N THR A 18 13.75 22.19 -4.49
CA THR A 18 13.02 21.09 -3.84
C THR A 18 12.04 20.43 -4.83
N ASP A 19 11.20 21.23 -5.49
CA ASP A 19 10.23 20.76 -6.49
C ASP A 19 10.91 20.15 -7.74
N ALA A 20 12.06 20.69 -8.14
CA ALA A 20 12.86 20.14 -9.25
C ALA A 20 13.52 18.80 -8.88
N ALA A 21 14.06 18.65 -7.69
CA ALA A 21 14.69 17.42 -7.19
C ALA A 21 13.64 16.28 -7.04
N GLU A 22 12.47 16.60 -6.50
CA GLU A 22 11.33 15.66 -6.44
C GLU A 22 10.97 15.14 -7.84
N SER A 23 10.98 16.01 -8.86
CA SER A 23 10.71 15.60 -10.24
C SER A 23 11.76 14.64 -10.82
N ILE A 24 13.04 14.67 -10.39
CA ILE A 24 14.05 13.66 -10.77
C ILE A 24 13.68 12.31 -10.15
N VAL A 25 13.40 12.32 -8.85
CA VAL A 25 13.04 11.10 -8.13
C VAL A 25 11.82 10.45 -8.79
N ASN A 26 10.79 11.24 -9.12
CA ASN A 26 9.58 10.74 -9.79
C ASN A 26 9.87 10.07 -11.14
N VAL A 27 10.78 10.63 -11.95
CA VAL A 27 11.16 10.02 -13.25
C VAL A 27 11.90 8.69 -13.04
N ILE A 28 12.83 8.64 -12.09
CA ILE A 28 13.58 7.41 -11.77
C ILE A 28 12.62 6.36 -11.19
N ALA A 29 11.77 6.75 -10.25
CA ALA A 29 10.77 5.89 -9.62
C ALA A 29 9.80 5.31 -10.65
N SER A 30 9.29 6.14 -11.59
CA SER A 30 8.41 5.67 -12.66
C SER A 30 9.09 4.64 -13.57
N ALA A 31 10.38 4.79 -13.86
CA ALA A 31 11.13 3.81 -14.63
C ALA A 31 11.27 2.47 -13.88
N PHE A 32 11.56 2.51 -12.57
CA PHE A 32 11.59 1.32 -11.72
C PHE A 32 10.22 0.67 -11.59
N ALA A 33 9.17 1.47 -11.40
CA ALA A 33 7.80 0.97 -11.32
C ALA A 33 7.37 0.27 -12.63
N PHE A 34 7.68 0.87 -13.78
CA PHE A 34 7.42 0.25 -15.08
C PHE A 34 8.13 -1.10 -15.23
N TYR A 35 9.41 -1.16 -14.87
CA TYR A 35 10.18 -2.41 -14.92
C TYR A 35 9.64 -3.45 -13.94
N SER A 36 9.26 -3.02 -12.76
CA SER A 36 8.63 -3.86 -11.73
C SER A 36 7.32 -4.47 -12.24
N ILE A 37 6.42 -3.65 -12.81
CA ILE A 37 5.16 -4.13 -13.40
C ILE A 37 5.44 -5.13 -14.54
N TYR A 38 6.44 -4.86 -15.37
CA TYR A 38 6.83 -5.83 -16.40
C TYR A 38 7.23 -7.18 -15.79
N LEU A 39 8.05 -7.17 -14.74
CA LEU A 39 8.45 -8.41 -14.06
C LEU A 39 7.26 -9.15 -13.45
N THR A 40 6.28 -8.44 -12.87
CA THR A 40 5.08 -9.09 -12.28
C THR A 40 4.20 -9.77 -13.31
N THR A 41 4.30 -9.40 -14.60
CA THR A 41 3.56 -10.09 -15.68
C THR A 41 4.21 -11.40 -16.12
N LEU A 42 5.46 -11.67 -15.68
CA LEU A 42 6.12 -12.92 -16.02
C LEU A 42 5.49 -14.09 -15.25
N PRO A 43 5.34 -15.25 -15.91
CA PRO A 43 4.80 -16.44 -15.25
C PRO A 43 5.72 -16.91 -14.12
N LYS A 44 5.13 -17.67 -13.18
CA LYS A 44 5.89 -18.40 -12.16
C LYS A 44 6.95 -19.28 -12.83
N ASP A 45 8.17 -19.31 -12.31
CA ASP A 45 9.29 -20.09 -12.79
C ASP A 45 9.92 -20.96 -11.68
N GLU A 46 10.93 -21.78 -12.01
CA GLU A 46 11.58 -22.66 -11.05
C GLU A 46 12.26 -21.91 -9.89
N ASN A 47 12.76 -20.69 -10.14
CA ASN A 47 13.42 -19.86 -9.14
C ASN A 47 12.41 -19.03 -8.33
N HIS A 48 11.25 -18.74 -8.91
CA HIS A 48 10.19 -17.92 -8.32
C HIS A 48 8.83 -18.65 -8.37
N PRO A 49 8.67 -19.75 -7.60
CA PRO A 49 7.46 -20.58 -7.65
C PRO A 49 6.19 -19.85 -7.19
N TYR A 50 6.32 -18.78 -6.40
CA TYR A 50 5.22 -17.90 -5.99
C TYR A 50 5.02 -16.69 -6.92
N GLY A 51 5.80 -16.61 -8.02
CA GLY A 51 5.76 -15.48 -8.96
C GLY A 51 6.68 -14.33 -8.57
N HIS A 52 6.61 -13.25 -9.34
CA HIS A 52 7.50 -12.10 -9.24
C HIS A 52 6.85 -10.88 -8.53
N GLY A 53 5.68 -11.07 -7.90
CA GLY A 53 4.89 -9.96 -7.35
C GLY A 53 5.60 -9.13 -6.28
N LYS A 54 6.51 -9.72 -5.48
CA LYS A 54 7.27 -8.99 -4.44
C LYS A 54 8.21 -7.92 -5.00
N VAL A 55 8.51 -7.93 -6.30
CA VAL A 55 9.34 -6.89 -6.93
C VAL A 55 8.70 -5.50 -6.85
N GLU A 56 7.37 -5.42 -6.72
CA GLU A 56 6.67 -4.14 -6.51
C GLU A 56 7.06 -3.50 -5.17
N PHE A 57 7.15 -4.30 -4.11
CA PHE A 57 7.62 -3.80 -2.81
C PHE A 57 9.08 -3.35 -2.87
N PHE A 58 9.93 -4.08 -3.62
CA PHE A 58 11.32 -3.68 -3.81
C PHE A 58 11.43 -2.36 -4.57
N SER A 59 10.64 -2.17 -5.63
CA SER A 59 10.57 -0.91 -6.38
C SER A 59 10.13 0.25 -5.48
N ALA A 60 9.06 0.07 -4.71
CA ALA A 60 8.56 1.07 -3.77
C ALA A 60 9.57 1.36 -2.63
N PHE A 61 10.37 0.37 -2.21
CA PHE A 61 11.47 0.57 -1.26
C PHE A 61 12.54 1.50 -1.84
N VAL A 62 13.01 1.22 -3.07
CA VAL A 62 14.01 2.06 -3.75
C VAL A 62 13.49 3.50 -3.92
N GLU A 63 12.24 3.65 -4.34
CA GLU A 63 11.58 4.95 -4.45
C GLU A 63 11.57 5.71 -3.12
N GLY A 64 11.11 5.06 -2.04
CA GLY A 64 11.06 5.65 -0.71
C GLY A 64 12.44 6.12 -0.20
N VAL A 65 13.48 5.33 -0.46
CA VAL A 65 14.87 5.70 -0.12
C VAL A 65 15.33 6.90 -0.93
N LEU A 66 15.08 6.93 -2.25
CA LEU A 66 15.45 8.06 -3.10
C LEU A 66 14.75 9.35 -2.68
N ILE A 67 13.46 9.28 -2.36
CA ILE A 67 12.68 10.40 -1.81
C ILE A 67 13.29 10.89 -0.50
N GLY A 68 13.59 9.97 0.43
CA GLY A 68 14.19 10.31 1.73
C GLY A 68 15.55 10.97 1.58
N VAL A 69 16.42 10.45 0.72
CA VAL A 69 17.77 11.02 0.45
C VAL A 69 17.64 12.41 -0.18
N ALA A 70 16.76 12.59 -1.17
CA ALA A 70 16.52 13.90 -1.78
C ALA A 70 16.05 14.93 -0.74
N GLY A 71 15.10 14.55 0.13
CA GLY A 71 14.64 15.42 1.22
C GLY A 71 15.76 15.81 2.21
N LEU A 72 16.63 14.87 2.59
CA LEU A 72 17.77 15.15 3.46
C LEU A 72 18.78 16.11 2.82
N ILE A 73 19.09 15.94 1.53
CA ILE A 73 19.97 16.84 0.78
C ILE A 73 19.38 18.26 0.76
N ILE A 74 18.08 18.37 0.54
CA ILE A 74 17.38 19.66 0.53
C ILE A 74 17.44 20.33 1.91
N ILE A 75 17.14 19.60 2.99
CA ILE A 75 17.22 20.13 4.37
C ILE A 75 18.63 20.63 4.65
N PHE A 76 19.66 19.83 4.34
CA PHE A 76 21.04 20.20 4.58
C PHE A 76 21.44 21.47 3.80
N LYS A 77 21.12 21.51 2.49
CA LYS A 77 21.41 22.67 1.64
C LYS A 77 20.68 23.93 2.12
N SER A 78 19.39 23.81 2.40
CA SER A 78 18.58 24.96 2.85
C SER A 78 19.00 25.47 4.23
N SER A 79 19.42 24.56 5.12
CA SER A 79 20.00 24.94 6.42
C SER A 79 21.33 25.68 6.23
N TYR A 80 22.19 25.22 5.31
CA TYR A 80 23.44 25.93 5.00
C TYR A 80 23.15 27.33 4.43
N ASP A 81 22.22 27.46 3.47
CA ASP A 81 21.88 28.73 2.84
C ASP A 81 21.14 29.69 3.80
N LEU A 82 20.56 29.19 4.90
CA LEU A 82 19.99 30.02 5.97
C LEU A 82 21.09 30.81 6.73
N PHE A 83 22.26 30.20 6.95
CA PHE A 83 23.42 30.86 7.59
C PHE A 83 24.27 31.64 6.60
N TYR A 84 24.28 31.29 5.31
CA TYR A 84 25.02 31.93 4.23
C TYR A 84 24.03 32.31 3.11
N PRO A 85 23.25 33.39 3.32
CA PRO A 85 22.18 33.76 2.39
C PRO A 85 22.69 34.00 0.99
N LYS A 86 22.03 33.44 0.00
CA LYS A 86 22.27 33.69 -1.42
C LYS A 86 21.28 34.71 -1.96
N GLU A 87 21.73 35.45 -2.98
CA GLU A 87 20.79 36.31 -3.72
C GLU A 87 19.81 35.43 -4.50
N ILE A 88 18.54 35.60 -4.22
CA ILE A 88 17.45 35.01 -4.99
C ILE A 88 17.05 36.02 -6.06
N LYS A 89 17.08 35.58 -7.33
CA LYS A 89 16.83 36.43 -8.50
C LYS A 89 15.55 35.99 -9.20
N GLN A 90 14.91 36.91 -9.90
CA GLN A 90 13.80 36.60 -10.83
C GLN A 90 12.74 35.66 -10.25
N LEU A 91 12.37 35.84 -8.96
CA LEU A 91 11.38 34.99 -8.27
C LEU A 91 10.05 34.88 -9.03
N PHE A 92 9.65 35.97 -9.67
CA PHE A 92 8.39 36.01 -10.44
C PHE A 92 8.44 35.09 -11.67
N ASP A 93 9.56 35.06 -12.40
CA ASP A 93 9.72 34.17 -13.57
C ASP A 93 9.74 32.71 -13.13
N GLY A 94 10.42 32.41 -12.02
CA GLY A 94 10.38 31.07 -11.41
C GLY A 94 8.98 30.63 -11.00
N ALA A 95 8.21 31.53 -10.36
CA ALA A 95 6.83 31.27 -9.97
C ALA A 95 5.94 30.95 -11.16
N ILE A 96 6.10 31.68 -12.30
CA ILE A 96 5.36 31.41 -13.53
C ILE A 96 5.66 30.00 -14.07
N ILE A 97 6.93 29.60 -14.10
CA ILE A 97 7.32 28.27 -14.60
C ILE A 97 6.75 27.18 -13.71
N ILE A 98 6.84 27.32 -12.37
CA ILE A 98 6.28 26.36 -11.44
C ILE A 98 4.74 26.30 -11.54
N ALA A 99 4.09 27.46 -11.62
CA ALA A 99 2.63 27.52 -11.81
C ALA A 99 2.20 26.82 -13.10
N ALA A 100 2.91 27.06 -14.22
CA ALA A 100 2.62 26.42 -15.50
C ALA A 100 2.79 24.89 -15.42
N THR A 101 3.87 24.40 -14.81
CA THR A 101 4.09 22.96 -14.62
C THR A 101 3.05 22.34 -13.66
N GLY A 102 2.65 23.05 -12.60
CA GLY A 102 1.60 22.64 -11.68
C GLY A 102 0.23 22.52 -12.38
N ILE A 103 -0.11 23.47 -13.25
CA ILE A 103 -1.36 23.42 -14.02
C ILE A 103 -1.34 22.24 -15.00
N ILE A 104 -0.21 21.95 -15.65
CA ILE A 104 -0.08 20.80 -16.53
C ILE A 104 -0.30 19.50 -15.74
N ASN A 105 0.33 19.37 -14.58
CA ASN A 105 0.15 18.21 -13.71
C ASN A 105 -1.30 18.08 -13.24
N LEU A 106 -1.96 19.19 -12.92
CA LEU A 106 -3.38 19.22 -12.53
C LEU A 106 -4.28 18.65 -13.64
N ILE A 107 -4.09 19.13 -14.89
CA ILE A 107 -4.89 18.70 -16.03
C ILE A 107 -4.65 17.21 -16.32
N ILE A 108 -3.39 16.79 -16.36
CA ILE A 108 -3.04 15.39 -16.61
C ILE A 108 -3.56 14.51 -15.48
N GLY A 109 -3.41 14.93 -14.22
CA GLY A 109 -3.88 14.19 -13.05
C GLY A 109 -5.39 13.95 -13.08
N PHE A 110 -6.18 14.97 -13.39
CA PHE A 110 -7.64 14.79 -13.58
C PHE A 110 -7.97 13.86 -14.73
N TYR A 111 -7.26 13.98 -15.86
CA TYR A 111 -7.46 13.09 -17.00
C TYR A 111 -7.17 11.63 -16.65
N LEU A 112 -6.06 11.36 -15.95
CA LEU A 112 -5.66 10.01 -15.53
C LEU A 112 -6.66 9.42 -14.54
N ILE A 113 -7.11 10.18 -13.52
CA ILE A 113 -8.13 9.70 -12.58
C ILE A 113 -9.43 9.34 -13.29
N ARG A 114 -9.89 10.21 -14.20
CA ARG A 114 -11.12 9.96 -14.95
C ARG A 114 -10.99 8.72 -15.84
N THR A 115 -9.85 8.55 -16.52
CA THR A 115 -9.57 7.40 -17.39
C THR A 115 -9.41 6.14 -16.54
N GLY A 116 -8.69 6.21 -15.42
CA GLY A 116 -8.50 5.11 -14.47
C GLY A 116 -9.83 4.58 -13.93
N LYS A 117 -10.72 5.45 -13.50
CA LYS A 117 -12.08 5.08 -13.06
C LYS A 117 -12.89 4.44 -14.19
N ARG A 118 -12.81 4.99 -15.42
CA ARG A 118 -13.55 4.46 -16.57
C ARG A 118 -13.07 3.05 -16.95
N HIS A 119 -11.77 2.79 -16.89
CA HIS A 119 -11.16 1.51 -17.27
C HIS A 119 -10.88 0.60 -16.07
N ARG A 120 -11.31 0.98 -14.85
CA ARG A 120 -11.05 0.25 -13.59
C ARG A 120 -9.56 -0.04 -13.36
N SER A 121 -8.69 0.87 -13.80
CA SER A 121 -7.23 0.77 -13.63
C SER A 121 -6.81 1.52 -12.37
N LEU A 122 -6.44 0.78 -11.33
CA LEU A 122 -5.95 1.33 -10.07
C LEU A 122 -4.63 2.09 -10.26
N THR A 123 -3.76 1.62 -11.15
CA THR A 123 -2.49 2.26 -11.46
C THR A 123 -2.69 3.66 -12.05
N LEU A 124 -3.56 3.81 -13.07
CA LEU A 124 -3.87 5.13 -13.64
C LEU A 124 -4.51 6.07 -12.61
N GLU A 125 -5.36 5.54 -11.72
CA GLU A 125 -5.97 6.34 -10.65
C GLU A 125 -4.92 6.78 -9.62
N ALA A 126 -3.98 5.91 -9.26
CA ALA A 126 -2.89 6.21 -8.34
C ALA A 126 -1.95 7.27 -8.92
N ASP A 127 -1.49 7.11 -10.17
CA ASP A 127 -0.66 8.10 -10.86
C ASP A 127 -1.36 9.45 -10.97
N GLY A 128 -2.65 9.44 -11.30
CA GLY A 128 -3.43 10.67 -11.35
C GLY A 128 -3.54 11.38 -10.00
N LYS A 129 -3.73 10.65 -8.90
CA LYS A 129 -3.72 11.19 -7.53
C LYS A 129 -2.35 11.77 -7.17
N HIS A 130 -1.27 11.10 -7.57
CA HIS A 130 0.10 11.58 -7.36
C HIS A 130 0.31 12.94 -8.05
N LEU A 131 -0.03 13.06 -9.34
CA LEU A 131 0.08 14.32 -10.08
C LEU A 131 -0.78 15.45 -9.49
N LEU A 132 -1.96 15.13 -8.94
CA LEU A 132 -2.77 16.12 -8.21
C LEU A 132 -2.07 16.60 -6.94
N THR A 133 -1.46 15.70 -6.19
CA THR A 133 -0.70 16.04 -4.98
C THR A 133 0.48 16.95 -5.33
N ASP A 134 1.22 16.64 -6.39
CA ASP A 134 2.31 17.49 -6.91
C ASP A 134 1.80 18.88 -7.32
N SER A 135 0.60 18.97 -7.91
CA SER A 135 0.00 20.24 -8.27
C SER A 135 -0.34 21.09 -7.06
N VAL A 136 -0.87 20.49 -5.99
CA VAL A 136 -1.16 21.17 -4.72
C VAL A 136 0.15 21.64 -4.06
N SER A 137 1.19 20.82 -4.06
CA SER A 137 2.52 21.20 -3.56
C SER A 137 3.09 22.37 -4.34
N SER A 138 3.01 22.33 -5.68
CA SER A 138 3.45 23.44 -6.55
C SER A 138 2.65 24.74 -6.30
N ALA A 139 1.34 24.65 -6.05
CA ALA A 139 0.52 25.82 -5.69
C ALA A 139 0.95 26.41 -4.33
N GLY A 140 1.22 25.57 -3.32
CA GLY A 140 1.76 26.01 -2.04
C GLY A 140 3.13 26.67 -2.18
N LEU A 141 3.98 26.15 -3.04
CA LEU A 141 5.30 26.72 -3.36
C LEU A 141 5.17 28.11 -4.01
N VAL A 142 4.30 28.23 -5.02
CA VAL A 142 4.01 29.52 -5.69
C VAL A 142 3.50 30.55 -4.67
N ALA A 143 2.57 30.16 -3.79
CA ALA A 143 2.09 31.03 -2.72
C ALA A 143 3.23 31.50 -1.79
N GLY A 144 4.12 30.58 -1.40
CA GLY A 144 5.33 30.88 -0.63
C GLY A 144 6.25 31.89 -1.33
N ILE A 145 6.50 31.69 -2.64
CA ILE A 145 7.29 32.62 -3.45
C ILE A 145 6.65 34.02 -3.49
N PHE A 146 5.34 34.13 -3.62
CA PHE A 146 4.64 35.42 -3.55
C PHE A 146 4.83 36.10 -2.19
N VAL A 147 4.75 35.35 -1.08
CA VAL A 147 5.01 35.89 0.26
C VAL A 147 6.44 36.46 0.33
N ILE A 148 7.44 35.72 -0.15
CA ILE A 148 8.83 36.17 -0.19
C ILE A 148 8.97 37.44 -1.04
N TYR A 149 8.33 37.47 -2.20
CA TYR A 149 8.36 38.62 -3.10
C TYR A 149 7.81 39.92 -2.46
N TYR A 150 6.69 39.81 -1.76
CA TYR A 150 6.07 40.98 -1.11
C TYR A 150 6.74 41.39 0.20
N THR A 151 7.22 40.41 0.98
CA THR A 151 7.84 40.69 2.29
C THR A 151 9.32 41.01 2.19
N GLN A 152 9.97 40.65 1.07
CA GLN A 152 11.41 40.72 0.87
C GLN A 152 12.25 39.97 1.92
N MET A 153 11.62 39.03 2.63
CA MET A 153 12.25 38.20 3.65
C MET A 153 12.86 36.94 3.01
N LEU A 154 14.07 37.07 2.45
CA LEU A 154 14.75 36.00 1.68
C LEU A 154 15.00 34.72 2.51
N TRP A 155 15.15 34.84 3.83
CA TRP A 155 15.31 33.67 4.70
C TRP A 155 14.09 32.73 4.71
N LEU A 156 12.90 33.22 4.34
CA LEU A 156 11.70 32.41 4.22
C LEU A 156 11.84 31.30 3.17
N ASP A 157 12.61 31.51 2.09
CA ASP A 157 12.87 30.48 1.07
C ASP A 157 13.53 29.24 1.70
N SER A 158 14.54 29.45 2.53
CA SER A 158 15.21 28.35 3.24
C SER A 158 14.30 27.68 4.26
N VAL A 159 13.46 28.41 4.98
CA VAL A 159 12.54 27.86 5.97
C VAL A 159 11.44 27.03 5.29
N ILE A 160 10.85 27.55 4.21
CA ILE A 160 9.86 26.82 3.41
C ILE A 160 10.50 25.53 2.86
N SER A 161 11.71 25.62 2.33
CA SER A 161 12.43 24.46 1.78
C SER A 161 12.73 23.40 2.84
N ILE A 162 13.11 23.80 4.06
CA ILE A 162 13.31 22.87 5.19
C ILE A 162 12.00 22.20 5.56
N ALA A 163 10.89 22.94 5.64
CA ALA A 163 9.58 22.39 5.95
C ALA A 163 9.13 21.36 4.89
N LEU A 164 9.29 21.70 3.60
CA LEU A 164 9.02 20.78 2.49
C LEU A 164 9.96 19.57 2.52
N GLY A 165 11.25 19.76 2.77
CA GLY A 165 12.20 18.69 2.91
C GLY A 165 11.84 17.72 4.04
N CYS A 166 11.41 18.21 5.19
CA CYS A 166 10.92 17.37 6.29
C CYS A 166 9.68 16.56 5.89
N TYR A 167 8.75 17.18 5.17
CA TYR A 167 7.58 16.49 4.63
C TYR A 167 7.96 15.37 3.64
N ILE A 168 8.92 15.65 2.75
CA ILE A 168 9.45 14.68 1.78
C ILE A 168 10.11 13.51 2.49
N VAL A 169 10.99 13.76 3.49
CA VAL A 169 11.62 12.71 4.30
C VAL A 169 10.59 11.84 5.01
N PHE A 170 9.55 12.46 5.58
CA PHE A 170 8.47 11.73 6.25
C PHE A 170 7.72 10.81 5.27
N ASN A 171 7.41 11.28 4.06
CA ASN A 171 6.77 10.47 3.03
C ASN A 171 7.67 9.33 2.55
N GLY A 172 8.96 9.61 2.31
CA GLY A 172 9.96 8.60 1.97
C GLY A 172 10.08 7.51 3.05
N TYR A 173 10.11 7.90 4.32
CA TYR A 173 10.10 6.96 5.44
C TYR A 173 8.83 6.09 5.46
N LYS A 174 7.66 6.69 5.29
CA LYS A 174 6.38 5.97 5.28
C LYS A 174 6.32 4.95 4.15
N LEU A 175 6.76 5.32 2.96
CA LEU A 175 6.82 4.43 1.79
C LEU A 175 7.81 3.28 2.02
N THR A 176 9.03 3.59 2.47
CA THR A 176 10.06 2.61 2.80
C THR A 176 9.57 1.63 3.86
N ARG A 177 8.95 2.12 4.95
CA ARG A 177 8.42 1.27 6.03
C ARG A 177 7.34 0.30 5.53
N ARG A 178 6.41 0.80 4.70
CA ARG A 178 5.37 -0.04 4.09
C ARG A 178 5.96 -1.10 3.16
N SER A 179 6.95 -0.73 2.37
CA SER A 179 7.62 -1.63 1.42
C SER A 179 8.40 -2.73 2.13
N VAL A 180 9.15 -2.36 3.18
CA VAL A 180 9.84 -3.34 4.04
C VAL A 180 8.83 -4.29 4.70
N GLY A 181 7.70 -3.77 5.19
CA GLY A 181 6.63 -4.60 5.72
C GLY A 181 6.13 -5.64 4.71
N GLY A 182 5.85 -5.23 3.46
CA GLY A 182 5.43 -6.15 2.40
C GLY A 182 6.49 -7.18 2.03
N LEU A 183 7.79 -6.80 2.00
CA LEU A 183 8.89 -7.75 1.77
C LEU A 183 9.04 -8.78 2.90
N MET A 184 8.72 -8.39 4.13
CA MET A 184 8.77 -9.24 5.33
C MET A 184 7.44 -9.95 5.62
N ASP A 185 6.53 -9.98 4.66
CA ASP A 185 5.23 -10.64 4.80
C ASP A 185 4.37 -10.09 5.97
N GLU A 186 4.50 -8.78 6.25
CA GLU A 186 3.65 -8.10 7.22
C GLU A 186 2.19 -8.18 6.75
N SER A 187 1.33 -8.70 7.61
CA SER A 187 -0.07 -8.96 7.28
C SER A 187 -0.83 -7.66 7.00
N ASN A 188 -1.57 -7.63 5.90
CA ASN A 188 -2.50 -6.55 5.59
C ASN A 188 -3.79 -6.72 6.41
N ILE A 189 -3.89 -5.97 7.51
CA ILE A 189 -5.00 -6.07 8.48
C ILE A 189 -6.37 -5.83 7.82
N GLU A 190 -6.47 -4.89 6.90
CA GLU A 190 -7.74 -4.59 6.21
C GLU A 190 -8.20 -5.79 5.36
N LEU A 191 -7.26 -6.39 4.63
CA LEU A 191 -7.51 -7.54 3.78
C LEU A 191 -7.92 -8.78 4.58
N VAL A 192 -7.21 -9.06 5.68
CA VAL A 192 -7.57 -10.16 6.59
C VAL A 192 -8.95 -9.93 7.20
N LYS A 193 -9.29 -8.68 7.54
CA LYS A 193 -10.61 -8.33 8.07
C LYS A 193 -11.73 -8.63 7.07
N ASP A 194 -11.52 -8.28 5.79
CA ASP A 194 -12.51 -8.55 4.73
C ASP A 194 -12.72 -10.06 4.54
N ILE A 195 -11.63 -10.85 4.58
CA ILE A 195 -11.70 -12.31 4.50
C ILE A 195 -12.50 -12.89 5.68
N VAL A 196 -12.24 -12.40 6.91
CA VAL A 196 -12.95 -12.84 8.10
C VAL A 196 -14.46 -12.56 7.99
N VAL A 197 -14.83 -11.39 7.48
CA VAL A 197 -16.25 -11.04 7.24
C VAL A 197 -16.87 -11.99 6.22
N ILE A 198 -16.19 -12.24 5.08
CA ILE A 198 -16.67 -13.17 4.05
C ILE A 198 -16.88 -14.57 4.63
N LEU A 199 -15.91 -15.08 5.41
CA LEU A 199 -16.00 -16.38 6.03
C LEU A 199 -17.14 -16.47 7.06
N GLN A 200 -17.32 -15.43 7.89
CA GLN A 200 -18.37 -15.39 8.90
C GLN A 200 -19.77 -15.32 8.26
N GLU A 201 -19.96 -14.49 7.22
CA GLU A 201 -21.24 -14.33 6.55
C GLU A 201 -21.69 -15.56 5.74
N ASN A 202 -20.71 -16.34 5.25
CA ASN A 202 -20.96 -17.53 4.43
C ASN A 202 -20.70 -18.84 5.18
N ARG A 203 -20.55 -18.78 6.50
CA ARG A 203 -20.19 -19.92 7.33
C ARG A 203 -21.18 -21.07 7.19
N GLN A 204 -20.65 -22.26 6.88
CA GLN A 204 -21.42 -23.51 6.85
C GLN A 204 -21.39 -24.17 8.24
N ASP A 205 -22.40 -25.01 8.55
CA ASP A 205 -22.46 -25.72 9.83
C ASP A 205 -21.29 -26.70 10.03
N SER A 206 -20.71 -27.20 8.93
CA SER A 206 -19.53 -28.05 8.91
C SER A 206 -18.21 -27.33 9.22
N TRP A 207 -18.16 -25.99 9.03
CA TRP A 207 -16.97 -25.18 9.32
C TRP A 207 -16.98 -24.80 10.80
N ILE A 208 -16.49 -25.72 11.61
CA ILE A 208 -16.62 -25.64 13.09
C ILE A 208 -15.79 -24.50 13.65
N ASP A 209 -14.54 -24.40 13.15
CA ASP A 209 -13.54 -23.45 13.66
C ASP A 209 -12.61 -23.00 12.52
N VAL A 210 -12.24 -21.74 12.50
CA VAL A 210 -11.17 -21.19 11.66
C VAL A 210 -10.17 -20.48 12.55
N HIS A 211 -8.90 -20.87 12.45
CA HIS A 211 -7.81 -20.28 13.23
C HIS A 211 -6.51 -20.24 12.44
N ASN A 212 -5.46 -19.60 12.97
CA ASN A 212 -4.17 -19.42 12.31
C ASN A 212 -4.28 -18.81 10.91
N LEU A 213 -5.27 -17.91 10.70
CA LEU A 213 -5.46 -17.22 9.43
C LEU A 213 -4.33 -16.21 9.20
N ARG A 214 -3.64 -16.37 8.10
CA ARG A 214 -2.55 -15.49 7.65
C ARG A 214 -2.75 -15.16 6.18
N ALA A 215 -2.43 -13.93 5.80
CA ALA A 215 -2.50 -13.51 4.41
C ALA A 215 -1.20 -12.80 4.01
N GLN A 216 -0.63 -13.22 2.89
CA GLN A 216 0.57 -12.65 2.29
C GLN A 216 0.22 -12.10 0.92
N GLN A 217 0.79 -10.95 0.58
CA GLN A 217 0.56 -10.29 -0.71
C GLN A 217 1.78 -10.42 -1.62
N TYR A 218 1.55 -10.88 -2.85
CA TYR A 218 2.54 -10.99 -3.92
C TYR A 218 2.07 -10.16 -5.13
N GLY A 219 2.30 -8.84 -5.09
CA GLY A 219 1.74 -7.93 -6.10
C GLY A 219 0.21 -7.91 -6.04
N ALA A 220 -0.44 -8.31 -7.13
CA ALA A 220 -1.90 -8.41 -7.21
C ALA A 220 -2.45 -9.71 -6.59
N ASP A 221 -1.63 -10.75 -6.46
CA ASP A 221 -2.02 -12.07 -5.95
C ASP A 221 -1.98 -12.12 -4.43
N LEU A 222 -2.89 -12.89 -3.85
CA LEU A 222 -3.01 -13.07 -2.42
C LEU A 222 -2.83 -14.55 -2.07
N HIS A 223 -1.92 -14.84 -1.14
CA HIS A 223 -1.77 -16.17 -0.56
C HIS A 223 -2.32 -16.17 0.85
N ILE A 224 -3.27 -17.06 1.11
CA ILE A 224 -3.92 -17.20 2.41
C ILE A 224 -3.66 -18.60 2.95
N ASP A 225 -3.16 -18.64 4.17
CA ASP A 225 -3.05 -19.88 4.95
C ASP A 225 -4.04 -19.83 6.11
N CYS A 226 -4.76 -20.92 6.34
CA CYS A 226 -5.56 -21.07 7.55
C CYS A 226 -5.72 -22.54 7.96
N HIS A 227 -6.12 -22.73 9.20
CA HIS A 227 -6.60 -24.01 9.69
C HIS A 227 -8.13 -23.98 9.77
N VAL A 228 -8.77 -25.04 9.32
CA VAL A 228 -10.22 -25.21 9.41
C VAL A 228 -10.54 -26.51 10.10
N THR A 229 -11.27 -26.44 11.19
CA THR A 229 -11.76 -27.62 11.91
C THR A 229 -13.05 -28.13 11.27
N LEU A 230 -13.03 -29.37 10.80
CA LEU A 230 -14.14 -30.07 10.17
C LEU A 230 -14.54 -31.31 11.02
N PRO A 231 -15.76 -31.88 10.81
CA PRO A 231 -16.14 -33.11 11.45
C PRO A 231 -15.15 -34.26 11.14
N TYR A 232 -14.59 -34.86 12.19
CA TYR A 232 -13.53 -35.89 12.04
C TYR A 232 -14.00 -37.14 11.29
N TYR A 233 -15.31 -37.39 11.21
CA TYR A 233 -15.91 -38.53 10.50
C TYR A 233 -16.15 -38.25 9.01
N PHE A 234 -15.80 -37.08 8.51
CA PHE A 234 -15.84 -36.80 7.06
C PHE A 234 -14.75 -37.60 6.36
N ASP A 235 -15.10 -38.20 5.24
CA ASP A 235 -14.12 -38.82 4.36
C ASP A 235 -13.31 -37.74 3.60
N LEU A 236 -12.20 -38.15 3.00
CA LEU A 236 -11.31 -37.22 2.30
C LEU A 236 -12.01 -36.47 1.16
N ASN A 237 -12.96 -37.10 0.46
CA ASN A 237 -13.72 -36.44 -0.62
C ASN A 237 -14.59 -35.32 -0.08
N THR A 238 -15.29 -35.58 1.02
CA THR A 238 -16.13 -34.58 1.70
C THR A 238 -15.28 -33.42 2.23
N VAL A 239 -14.14 -33.71 2.87
CA VAL A 239 -13.18 -32.68 3.32
C VAL A 239 -12.70 -31.84 2.15
N HIS A 240 -12.31 -32.45 1.03
CA HIS A 240 -11.88 -31.73 -0.16
C HIS A 240 -12.97 -30.83 -0.76
N GLN A 241 -14.24 -31.29 -0.75
CA GLN A 241 -15.37 -30.47 -1.18
C GLN A 241 -15.56 -29.25 -0.28
N GLU A 242 -15.47 -29.41 1.05
CA GLU A 242 -15.59 -28.30 2.00
C GLU A 242 -14.48 -27.26 1.80
N ILE A 243 -13.21 -27.71 1.62
CA ILE A 243 -12.09 -26.83 1.30
C ILE A 243 -12.34 -26.08 -0.01
N SER A 244 -12.82 -26.77 -1.05
CA SER A 244 -13.14 -26.16 -2.34
C SER A 244 -14.30 -25.15 -2.24
N ASN A 245 -15.25 -25.37 -1.32
CA ASN A 245 -16.33 -24.42 -1.06
C ASN A 245 -15.82 -23.15 -0.38
N ILE A 246 -14.91 -23.28 0.59
CA ILE A 246 -14.24 -22.14 1.25
C ILE A 246 -13.46 -21.32 0.21
N ASP A 247 -12.66 -21.99 -0.61
CA ASP A 247 -11.86 -21.34 -1.67
C ASP A 247 -12.75 -20.56 -2.65
N LYS A 248 -13.83 -21.18 -3.14
CA LYS A 248 -14.80 -20.52 -4.02
C LYS A 248 -15.46 -19.32 -3.33
N THR A 249 -15.82 -19.45 -2.06
CA THR A 249 -16.48 -18.38 -1.30
C THR A 249 -15.58 -17.15 -1.20
N ILE A 250 -14.30 -17.36 -0.90
CA ILE A 250 -13.34 -16.26 -0.81
C ILE A 250 -13.08 -15.64 -2.19
N ASN A 251 -12.88 -16.46 -3.23
CA ASN A 251 -12.56 -15.96 -4.58
C ASN A 251 -13.74 -15.29 -5.30
N VAL A 252 -14.99 -15.72 -5.05
CA VAL A 252 -16.18 -15.11 -5.65
C VAL A 252 -16.55 -13.80 -4.96
N SER A 253 -16.40 -13.73 -3.64
CA SER A 253 -16.79 -12.57 -2.84
C SER A 253 -15.65 -11.56 -2.69
N GLY A 254 -14.39 -11.99 -2.87
CA GLY A 254 -13.21 -11.17 -2.76
C GLY A 254 -12.89 -10.35 -4.01
N SER A 255 -12.14 -9.28 -3.83
CA SER A 255 -11.67 -8.38 -4.92
C SER A 255 -10.36 -8.82 -5.56
N HIS A 256 -9.68 -9.83 -5.00
CA HIS A 256 -8.36 -10.31 -5.40
C HIS A 256 -8.41 -11.76 -5.86
N GLN A 257 -7.50 -12.13 -6.76
CA GLN A 257 -7.25 -13.54 -7.07
C GLN A 257 -6.45 -14.15 -5.91
N THR A 258 -7.03 -15.17 -5.27
CA THR A 258 -6.50 -15.72 -4.02
C THR A 258 -6.10 -17.17 -4.22
N GLU A 259 -4.88 -17.51 -3.81
CA GLU A 259 -4.42 -18.89 -3.66
C GLU A 259 -4.55 -19.29 -2.18
N LEU A 260 -5.42 -20.25 -1.89
CA LEU A 260 -5.79 -20.62 -0.52
C LEU A 260 -5.20 -21.97 -0.14
N PHE A 261 -4.46 -22.00 0.97
CA PHE A 261 -3.93 -23.23 1.58
C PHE A 261 -4.62 -23.50 2.91
N ILE A 262 -5.42 -24.55 2.96
CA ILE A 262 -6.16 -24.93 4.15
C ILE A 262 -5.56 -26.19 4.75
N HIS A 263 -5.17 -26.10 6.03
CA HIS A 263 -4.93 -27.27 6.86
C HIS A 263 -6.25 -27.71 7.49
N ALA A 264 -6.76 -28.89 7.08
CA ALA A 264 -7.98 -29.44 7.65
C ALA A 264 -7.67 -30.16 8.97
N ASP A 265 -8.25 -29.64 10.05
CA ASP A 265 -8.16 -30.22 11.39
C ASP A 265 -9.39 -31.06 11.72
N PRO A 266 -9.24 -32.21 12.37
CA PRO A 266 -10.39 -32.95 12.92
C PRO A 266 -10.97 -32.24 14.14
N CYS A 267 -12.30 -32.26 14.29
CA CYS A 267 -12.92 -31.77 15.52
C CYS A 267 -12.62 -32.69 16.71
N LEU A 268 -12.50 -32.08 17.88
CA LEU A 268 -12.32 -32.75 19.17
C LEU A 268 -13.61 -32.64 20.01
N PRO A 269 -13.78 -33.46 21.07
CA PRO A 269 -14.94 -33.36 21.96
C PRO A 269 -15.19 -31.92 22.47
N ALA A 270 -14.15 -31.18 22.82
CA ALA A 270 -14.23 -29.80 23.26
C ALA A 270 -14.85 -28.85 22.22
N CYS A 271 -14.82 -29.18 20.92
CA CYS A 271 -15.46 -28.39 19.88
C CYS A 271 -16.99 -28.51 19.88
N CYS A 272 -17.55 -29.55 20.54
CA CYS A 272 -19.00 -29.82 20.51
C CYS A 272 -19.83 -28.67 21.10
N ASN A 273 -19.28 -27.93 22.07
CA ASN A 273 -19.99 -26.85 22.76
C ASN A 273 -20.31 -25.64 21.85
N TYR A 274 -19.58 -25.45 20.74
CA TYR A 274 -19.81 -24.37 19.77
C TYR A 274 -20.04 -24.88 18.33
N CYS A 275 -20.03 -26.20 18.10
CA CYS A 275 -20.26 -26.83 16.82
C CYS A 275 -21.74 -26.83 16.45
N LYS A 276 -22.11 -26.23 15.31
CA LYS A 276 -23.48 -26.14 14.78
C LYS A 276 -23.93 -27.38 14.00
N MET A 277 -23.03 -28.34 13.76
CA MET A 277 -23.31 -29.51 12.94
C MET A 277 -24.59 -30.23 13.39
N PRO A 278 -25.67 -30.28 12.56
CA PRO A 278 -26.92 -30.91 12.93
C PRO A 278 -26.76 -32.43 12.95
N ASN A 279 -27.51 -33.10 13.82
CA ASN A 279 -27.59 -34.56 13.91
C ASN A 279 -26.20 -35.25 14.00
N CYS A 280 -25.25 -34.64 14.65
CA CYS A 280 -23.93 -35.20 14.81
C CYS A 280 -23.98 -36.44 15.73
N HIS A 281 -23.79 -37.63 15.14
CA HIS A 281 -23.92 -38.93 15.83
C HIS A 281 -22.76 -39.20 16.82
N VAL A 282 -21.69 -38.41 16.76
CA VAL A 282 -20.52 -38.50 17.64
C VAL A 282 -20.43 -37.36 18.64
N ARG A 283 -21.47 -36.52 18.77
CA ARG A 283 -21.50 -35.40 19.71
C ARG A 283 -21.33 -35.87 21.16
N GLN A 284 -20.39 -35.27 21.88
CA GLN A 284 -20.09 -35.64 23.27
C GLN A 284 -20.51 -34.56 24.27
N GLU A 285 -20.67 -33.30 23.83
CA GLU A 285 -21.11 -32.19 24.67
C GLU A 285 -22.30 -31.46 24.02
N GLU A 286 -23.13 -30.85 24.86
CA GLU A 286 -24.24 -30.03 24.39
C GLU A 286 -23.75 -28.72 23.76
N PHE A 287 -24.47 -28.25 22.75
CA PHE A 287 -24.23 -26.96 22.12
C PHE A 287 -24.56 -25.84 23.10
N LYS A 288 -23.58 -24.98 23.39
CA LYS A 288 -23.71 -23.85 24.33
C LYS A 288 -23.87 -22.50 23.62
N GLY A 289 -23.37 -22.39 22.40
CA GLY A 289 -23.43 -21.15 21.64
C GLY A 289 -22.42 -21.10 20.50
N GLU A 290 -22.67 -20.23 19.54
CA GLU A 290 -21.78 -20.02 18.41
C GLU A 290 -20.64 -19.08 18.80
N ILE A 291 -19.42 -19.37 18.35
CA ILE A 291 -18.31 -18.45 18.40
C ILE A 291 -18.32 -17.62 17.13
N VAL A 292 -18.49 -16.31 17.25
CA VAL A 292 -18.40 -15.36 16.13
C VAL A 292 -16.94 -15.17 15.75
N TRP A 293 -16.62 -15.41 14.48
CA TRP A 293 -15.29 -15.23 13.98
C TRP A 293 -14.97 -13.74 13.78
N ASN A 294 -13.85 -13.33 14.31
CA ASN A 294 -13.33 -11.98 14.20
C ASN A 294 -11.79 -12.00 14.07
N MET A 295 -11.19 -10.84 13.77
CA MET A 295 -9.74 -10.71 13.61
C MET A 295 -8.94 -11.24 14.82
N GLU A 296 -9.44 -11.01 16.03
CA GLU A 296 -8.70 -11.34 17.24
C GLU A 296 -8.61 -12.85 17.48
N ASN A 297 -9.67 -13.58 17.12
CA ASN A 297 -9.73 -15.02 17.37
C ASN A 297 -9.24 -15.87 16.19
N VAL A 298 -9.52 -15.49 14.92
CA VAL A 298 -9.12 -16.30 13.75
C VAL A 298 -7.64 -16.21 13.41
N THR A 299 -6.94 -15.14 13.80
CA THR A 299 -5.50 -14.99 13.53
C THR A 299 -4.61 -15.71 14.54
N LYS A 300 -5.15 -16.12 15.69
CA LYS A 300 -4.40 -16.86 16.69
C LYS A 300 -4.10 -18.28 16.19
N ASN A 301 -2.89 -18.78 16.51
CA ASN A 301 -2.50 -20.16 16.22
C ASN A 301 -2.98 -21.11 17.30
N GLN A 302 -4.28 -21.09 17.60
CA GLN A 302 -4.90 -21.99 18.56
C GLN A 302 -6.40 -22.11 18.29
N LYS A 303 -6.96 -23.29 18.56
CA LYS A 303 -8.41 -23.53 18.43
C LYS A 303 -9.19 -22.73 19.48
N HIS A 304 -10.45 -22.40 19.19
CA HIS A 304 -11.25 -21.51 20.04
C HIS A 304 -11.59 -22.11 21.41
N PHE A 305 -11.53 -23.44 21.58
CA PHE A 305 -11.73 -24.06 22.91
C PHE A 305 -10.52 -23.91 23.85
N ASP A 306 -9.37 -23.53 23.32
CA ASP A 306 -8.14 -23.29 24.10
C ASP A 306 -8.06 -21.83 24.61
N GLN A 307 -9.10 -21.01 24.37
CA GLN A 307 -9.13 -19.58 24.73
C GLN A 307 -9.77 -19.33 26.08
#